data_542bee69fed12fc3ba8e21b6340d421c
#
_entry.id   542bee69fed12fc3ba8e21b6340d421c
#
_cell.length_a   1.000
_cell.length_b   1.000
_cell.length_c   1.000
_cell.angle_alpha   90.00
_cell.angle_beta   90.00
_cell.angle_gamma   90.00
#
_symmetry.space_group_name_H-M   'P 1'
#
loop_
_entity.id
_entity.type
_entity.pdbx_description
1 polymer ?
#
loop_
_entity_poly.entity_id
_entity_poly.type
_entity_poly.pdbx_seq_one_letter_code
_entity_poly.pdbx_strand_id
1 'polypeptide(L)'
;MPTEPLSQKDIEDRLTELPGWSVEDDALTRTYRLDSHFAAAALVMHIAQTQEALNHHSNLTLGYNTVTLAVNTHDAGGALTSKDFALAERVEKLAAAHV
;
A
#
# COMPACT_ATOMS: atom_id res chain seq x y z
N MET A 1 10.75 -12.09 -15.58
CA MET A 1 11.97 -11.68 -14.84
C MET A 1 11.60 -11.33 -13.43
N PRO A 2 12.38 -11.74 -12.45
CA PRO A 2 12.09 -11.33 -11.07
C PRO A 2 12.26 -9.82 -10.93
N THR A 3 11.39 -9.21 -10.14
CA THR A 3 11.50 -7.80 -9.83
C THR A 3 12.62 -7.60 -8.85
N GLU A 4 13.51 -6.66 -9.12
CA GLU A 4 14.66 -6.43 -8.27
C GLU A 4 14.33 -5.59 -7.04
N PRO A 5 14.91 -5.93 -5.88
CA PRO A 5 14.75 -5.08 -4.70
C PRO A 5 15.31 -3.68 -4.94
N LEU A 6 14.64 -2.69 -4.37
CA LEU A 6 15.13 -1.31 -4.43
C LEU A 6 16.23 -1.10 -3.40
N SER A 7 17.16 -0.19 -3.70
CA SER A 7 18.16 0.22 -2.74
C SER A 7 17.52 1.07 -1.64
N GLN A 8 18.20 1.22 -0.51
CA GLN A 8 17.72 2.07 0.57
C GLN A 8 17.53 3.50 0.09
N LYS A 9 18.44 4.00 -0.74
CA LYS A 9 18.33 5.36 -1.29
C LYS A 9 17.08 5.50 -2.17
N ASP A 10 16.82 4.52 -3.03
CA ASP A 10 15.64 4.55 -3.89
C ASP A 10 14.36 4.55 -3.07
N ILE A 11 14.32 3.74 -2.00
CA ILE A 11 13.17 3.70 -1.10
C ILE A 11 12.95 5.07 -0.47
N GLU A 12 14.00 5.68 0.07
CA GLU A 12 13.90 7.00 0.70
C GLU A 12 13.43 8.07 -0.29
N ASP A 13 13.97 8.05 -1.51
CA ASP A 13 13.59 9.02 -2.53
C ASP A 13 12.10 8.88 -2.90
N ARG A 14 11.62 7.66 -3.04
CA ARG A 14 10.22 7.42 -3.40
C ARG A 14 9.27 7.79 -2.27
N LEU A 15 9.69 7.58 -1.02
CA LEU A 15 8.85 7.94 0.14
C LEU A 15 8.61 9.45 0.23
N THR A 16 9.51 10.27 -0.30
CA THR A 16 9.30 11.73 -0.28
C THR A 16 8.07 12.14 -1.08
N GLU A 17 7.65 11.32 -2.03
CA GLU A 17 6.49 11.60 -2.88
C GLU A 17 5.21 10.94 -2.36
N LEU A 18 5.30 10.23 -1.24
CA LEU A 18 4.16 9.51 -0.65
C LEU A 18 4.03 9.87 0.83
N PRO A 19 3.62 11.13 1.14
CA PRO A 19 3.44 11.52 2.54
C PRO A 19 2.39 10.64 3.21
N GLY A 20 2.70 10.24 4.44
CA GLY A 20 1.85 9.33 5.19
C GLY A 20 2.21 7.86 5.04
N TRP A 21 3.06 7.53 4.09
CA TRP A 21 3.59 6.17 3.94
C TRP A 21 4.93 6.05 4.65
N SER A 22 5.18 4.88 5.22
CA SER A 22 6.44 4.59 5.90
C SER A 22 6.81 3.13 5.68
N VAL A 23 8.04 2.77 6.01
CA VAL A 23 8.48 1.38 5.98
C VAL A 23 8.54 0.89 7.42
N GLU A 24 7.77 -0.15 7.73
CA GLU A 24 7.71 -0.77 9.06
C GLU A 24 7.74 -2.27 8.88
N ASP A 25 8.62 -2.94 9.63
CA ASP A 25 8.77 -4.41 9.54
C ASP A 25 8.98 -4.87 8.09
N ASP A 26 9.83 -4.16 7.36
CA ASP A 26 10.18 -4.46 5.97
C ASP A 26 9.00 -4.37 4.99
N ALA A 27 7.94 -3.68 5.38
CA ALA A 27 6.77 -3.48 4.52
C ALA A 27 6.47 -1.99 4.36
N LEU A 28 6.01 -1.62 3.17
CA LEU A 28 5.52 -0.27 2.89
C LEU A 28 4.12 -0.16 3.48
N THR A 29 3.93 0.76 4.42
CA THR A 29 2.76 0.79 5.31
C THR A 29 2.05 2.13 5.27
N ARG A 30 0.72 2.09 5.31
CA ARG A 30 -0.12 3.29 5.35
C ARG A 30 -1.41 2.96 6.11
N THR A 31 -1.84 3.89 6.97
CA THR A 31 -3.14 3.78 7.65
C THR A 31 -4.02 4.94 7.21
N TYR A 32 -5.22 4.63 6.75
CA TYR A 32 -6.25 5.62 6.41
C TYR A 32 -7.32 5.62 7.49
N ARG A 33 -7.80 6.81 7.84
CA ARG A 33 -8.90 6.98 8.79
C ARG A 33 -10.14 7.46 8.03
N LEU A 34 -11.25 6.78 8.24
CA LEU A 34 -12.50 7.07 7.56
C LEU A 34 -13.56 7.55 8.58
N ASP A 35 -14.66 8.07 8.07
CA ASP A 35 -15.73 8.60 8.93
C ASP A 35 -16.57 7.50 9.62
N SER A 36 -16.56 6.31 9.07
CA SER A 36 -17.38 5.21 9.59
C SER A 36 -16.74 3.87 9.28
N HIS A 37 -17.24 2.83 9.94
CA HIS A 37 -16.81 1.48 9.65
C HIS A 37 -17.19 1.06 8.23
N PHE A 38 -18.39 1.43 7.80
CA PHE A 38 -18.83 1.09 6.45
C PHE A 38 -17.95 1.75 5.40
N ALA A 39 -17.57 3.01 5.62
CA ALA A 39 -16.68 3.71 4.70
C ALA A 39 -15.29 3.03 4.64
N ALA A 40 -14.80 2.57 5.79
CA ALA A 40 -13.52 1.84 5.83
C ALA A 40 -13.63 0.52 5.06
N ALA A 41 -14.73 -0.21 5.23
CA ALA A 41 -14.96 -1.45 4.49
C ALA A 41 -15.03 -1.21 2.98
N ALA A 42 -15.67 -0.12 2.57
CA ALA A 42 -15.75 0.26 1.15
C ALA A 42 -14.36 0.54 0.57
N LEU A 43 -13.50 1.21 1.33
CA LEU A 43 -12.12 1.45 0.90
C LEU A 43 -11.36 0.14 0.74
N VAL A 44 -11.53 -0.80 1.66
CA VAL A 44 -10.90 -2.13 1.56
C VAL A 44 -11.28 -2.80 0.25
N MET A 45 -12.54 -2.78 -0.11
CA MET A 45 -13.02 -3.39 -1.36
C MET A 45 -12.40 -2.74 -2.58
N HIS A 46 -12.29 -1.41 -2.58
CA HIS A 46 -11.70 -0.68 -3.70
C HIS A 46 -10.21 -0.98 -3.83
N ILE A 47 -9.49 -1.04 -2.70
CA ILE A 47 -8.08 -1.41 -2.71
C ILE A 47 -7.91 -2.85 -3.23
N ALA A 48 -8.76 -3.77 -2.77
CA ALA A 48 -8.70 -5.16 -3.21
C ALA A 48 -8.86 -5.28 -4.73
N GLN A 49 -9.77 -4.51 -5.33
CA GLN A 49 -9.95 -4.49 -6.77
C GLN A 49 -8.68 -4.04 -7.49
N THR A 50 -8.03 -3.01 -6.98
CA THR A 50 -6.78 -2.49 -7.54
C THR A 50 -5.67 -3.53 -7.44
N GLN A 51 -5.57 -4.23 -6.31
CA GLN A 51 -4.57 -5.27 -6.11
C GLN A 51 -4.75 -6.41 -7.11
N GLU A 52 -6.00 -6.78 -7.39
CA GLU A 52 -6.28 -7.80 -8.40
C GLU A 52 -5.87 -7.32 -9.78
N ALA A 53 -6.16 -6.07 -10.13
CA ALA A 53 -5.81 -5.51 -11.42
C ALA A 53 -4.29 -5.45 -11.63
N LEU A 54 -3.54 -5.15 -10.58
CA LEU A 54 -2.07 -5.09 -10.64
C LEU A 54 -1.41 -6.43 -10.39
N ASN A 55 -2.18 -7.43 -9.97
CA ASN A 55 -1.68 -8.74 -9.54
C ASN A 55 -0.58 -8.59 -8.49
N HIS A 56 -0.81 -7.68 -7.54
CA HIS A 56 0.14 -7.43 -6.45
C HIS A 56 -0.67 -7.14 -5.19
N HIS A 57 -0.50 -7.95 -4.16
CA HIS A 57 -1.39 -7.95 -3.01
C HIS A 57 -0.67 -7.53 -1.74
N SER A 58 -1.36 -6.75 -0.91
CA SER A 58 -0.89 -6.34 0.40
C SER A 58 -1.70 -7.07 1.47
N ASN A 59 -1.25 -6.91 2.73
CA ASN A 59 -2.08 -7.25 3.87
C ASN A 59 -2.94 -6.03 4.20
N LEU A 60 -4.26 -6.25 4.24
CA LEU A 60 -5.21 -5.19 4.58
C LEU A 60 -5.84 -5.50 5.93
N THR A 61 -5.78 -4.55 6.85
CA THR A 61 -6.40 -4.68 8.16
C THR A 61 -7.53 -3.67 8.27
N LEU A 62 -8.74 -4.16 8.47
CA LEU A 62 -9.92 -3.33 8.66
C LEU A 62 -10.16 -3.15 10.15
N GLY A 63 -10.02 -1.92 10.64
CA GLY A 63 -10.38 -1.56 11.99
C GLY A 63 -11.80 -1.02 12.06
N TYR A 64 -12.18 -0.40 13.17
CA TYR A 64 -13.51 0.20 13.28
C TYR A 64 -13.73 1.23 12.18
N ASN A 65 -12.83 2.20 12.07
CA ASN A 65 -12.91 3.25 11.04
C ASN A 65 -11.56 3.50 10.40
N THR A 66 -10.68 2.50 10.38
CA THR A 66 -9.36 2.60 9.81
C THR A 66 -9.09 1.45 8.86
N VAL A 67 -8.23 1.71 7.88
CA VAL A 67 -7.71 0.68 6.99
C VAL A 67 -6.18 0.80 7.00
N THR A 68 -5.51 -0.29 7.37
CA THR A 68 -4.05 -0.33 7.34
C THR A 68 -3.60 -1.28 6.24
N LEU A 69 -2.70 -0.78 5.40
CA LEU A 69 -2.15 -1.55 4.30
C LEU A 69 -0.66 -1.74 4.56
N ALA A 70 -0.17 -2.96 4.38
CA ALA A 70 1.25 -3.28 4.48
C ALA A 70 1.63 -4.17 3.31
N VAL A 71 2.57 -3.73 2.49
CA VAL A 71 2.92 -4.45 1.26
C VAL A 71 4.43 -4.61 1.11
N ASN A 72 4.81 -5.78 0.63
CA ASN A 72 6.16 -6.05 0.15
C ASN A 72 6.06 -7.03 -1.03
N THR A 73 7.17 -7.31 -1.68
CA THR A 73 7.15 -8.17 -2.86
C THR A 73 7.58 -9.58 -2.47
N HIS A 74 6.62 -10.49 -2.43
CA HIS A 74 6.86 -11.86 -2.03
C HIS A 74 7.94 -12.55 -2.89
N ASP A 75 7.86 -12.37 -4.21
CA ASP A 75 8.81 -12.97 -5.15
C ASP A 75 10.23 -12.44 -4.99
N ALA A 76 10.41 -11.32 -4.31
CA ALA A 76 11.72 -10.77 -4.02
C ALA A 76 12.14 -11.04 -2.58
N GLY A 77 11.61 -12.11 -1.98
CA GLY A 77 11.94 -12.49 -0.60
C GLY A 77 11.40 -11.55 0.46
N GLY A 78 10.34 -10.81 0.13
CA GLY A 78 9.76 -9.83 1.04
C GLY A 78 10.40 -8.45 0.97
N ALA A 79 11.32 -8.24 0.02
CA ALA A 79 11.95 -6.93 -0.16
C ALA A 79 10.99 -5.96 -0.84
N LEU A 80 11.25 -4.66 -0.69
CA LEU A 80 10.49 -3.63 -1.40
C LEU A 80 11.01 -3.49 -2.82
N THR A 81 10.08 -3.38 -3.76
CA THR A 81 10.38 -3.24 -5.18
C THR A 81 9.52 -2.14 -5.78
N SER A 82 9.71 -1.87 -7.07
CA SER A 82 8.88 -0.89 -7.77
C SER A 82 7.39 -1.27 -7.78
N LYS A 83 7.07 -2.56 -7.65
CA LYS A 83 5.67 -3.01 -7.59
C LYS A 83 4.95 -2.49 -6.36
N ASP A 84 5.64 -2.42 -5.22
CA ASP A 84 5.05 -1.93 -3.98
C ASP A 84 4.72 -0.45 -4.08
N PHE A 85 5.62 0.33 -4.66
CA PHE A 85 5.41 1.76 -4.85
C PHE A 85 4.36 2.06 -5.92
N ALA A 86 4.27 1.21 -6.96
CA ALA A 86 3.22 1.35 -7.96
C ALA A 86 1.84 1.14 -7.33
N LEU A 87 1.71 0.14 -6.45
CA LEU A 87 0.47 -0.09 -5.72
C LEU A 87 0.17 1.10 -4.81
N ALA A 88 1.17 1.58 -4.07
CA ALA A 88 0.99 2.70 -3.15
C ALA A 88 0.49 3.95 -3.87
N GLU A 89 1.04 4.27 -5.03
CA GLU A 89 0.60 5.42 -5.81
C GLU A 89 -0.86 5.28 -6.26
N ARG A 90 -1.26 4.09 -6.69
CA ARG A 90 -2.64 3.82 -7.10
C ARG A 90 -3.59 3.93 -5.92
N VAL A 91 -3.20 3.36 -4.77
CA VAL A 91 -4.01 3.41 -3.56
C VAL A 91 -4.19 4.85 -3.07
N GLU A 92 -3.13 5.66 -3.09
CA GLU A 92 -3.24 7.06 -2.70
C GLU A 92 -4.28 7.80 -3.54
N LYS A 93 -4.27 7.57 -4.86
CA LYS A 93 -5.22 8.22 -5.75
C LYS A 93 -6.66 7.80 -5.49
N LEU A 94 -6.90 6.51 -5.33
CA LEU A 94 -8.26 6.04 -5.09
C LEU A 94 -8.75 6.40 -3.69
N ALA A 95 -7.86 6.41 -2.69
CA ALA A 95 -8.23 6.72 -1.32
C ALA A 95 -8.70 8.18 -1.18
N ALA A 96 -8.18 9.07 -2.00
CA ALA A 96 -8.58 10.48 -1.97
C ALA A 96 -10.08 10.67 -2.19
N ALA A 97 -10.74 9.74 -2.89
CA ALA A 97 -12.18 9.78 -3.10
C ALA A 97 -12.97 9.21 -1.93
N HIS A 98 -12.32 8.55 -0.99
CA HIS A 98 -12.96 7.89 0.17
C HIS A 98 -12.79 8.67 1.46
N VAL A 99 -11.73 9.44 1.58
CA VAL A 99 -11.42 10.17 2.82
C VAL A 99 -11.72 11.66 2.73
#